data_0104a7aa83d3e241bf4a965ebe33a04f
#
_entry.id   0104a7aa83d3e241bf4a965ebe33a04f
#
_cell.length_a   1.000
_cell.length_b   1.000
_cell.length_c   1.000
_cell.angle_alpha   90.00
_cell.angle_beta   90.00
_cell.angle_gamma   90.00
#
_symmetry.space_group_name_H-M   'P 1'
#
loop_
_entity.id
_entity.type
_entity.pdbx_description
1 polymer ?
#
loop_
_entity_poly.entity_id
_entity_poly.type
_entity_poly.pdbx_seq_one_letter_code
_entity_poly.pdbx_strand_id
1 'polypeptide(L)'
;MTATRRAPRSGYDRVGGSRLTVLGSIVLVAVLVGAINPPPATDRQILALVWAGLITVLVVGSIWPLIAVRRVAVTVRSPRDATVGDQVPIEVDVTGRIGACEIRALDPTGPWHRVGGGASGSMQHLADRRGVFRVVRFEVRTTAPLGMLASHRVIEADVGHLVEVAPRALAVEWVPAAAPLDNGTDDAALAALGGDLVRSVRPYVPGDPAHLVHWPSTARTGTLVVRELEPPAPIGQALVVDLRDLGADKERAASYALGAARAVLATGGELVLCTAEVGGPVTERVRSPLDAGRRLARAVAAQPGVPPEGWPVVEIGR
;
A
#
# COMPACT_ATOMS: atom_id res chain seq x y z
N MET A 1 -6.22 4.70 -34.14
CA MET A 1 -7.33 5.49 -33.56
C MET A 1 -7.51 5.06 -32.11
N THR A 2 -6.85 5.73 -31.20
CA THR A 2 -6.86 5.36 -29.77
C THR A 2 -7.83 6.32 -29.08
N ALA A 3 -8.99 5.80 -28.68
CA ALA A 3 -10.01 6.57 -28.01
C ALA A 3 -9.52 6.98 -26.61
N THR A 4 -9.28 8.26 -26.43
CA THR A 4 -8.99 8.88 -25.13
C THR A 4 -10.23 8.76 -24.25
N ARG A 5 -10.30 7.71 -23.43
CA ARG A 5 -11.34 7.56 -22.41
C ARG A 5 -11.18 8.71 -21.40
N ARG A 6 -12.08 9.67 -21.44
CA ARG A 6 -12.22 10.70 -20.40
C ARG A 6 -12.44 9.97 -19.06
N ALA A 7 -11.51 10.15 -18.13
CA ALA A 7 -11.67 9.68 -16.75
C ALA A 7 -12.96 10.27 -16.14
N PRO A 8 -13.72 9.52 -15.35
CA PRO A 8 -14.89 10.00 -14.67
C PRO A 8 -14.49 11.16 -13.74
N ARG A 9 -15.23 12.26 -13.80
CA ARG A 9 -15.08 13.40 -12.90
C ARG A 9 -15.43 12.92 -11.49
N SER A 10 -14.44 12.68 -10.67
CA SER A 10 -14.59 12.40 -9.23
C SER A 10 -15.11 13.66 -8.52
N GLY A 11 -16.08 13.47 -7.60
CA GLY A 11 -16.87 14.54 -7.00
C GLY A 11 -16.17 15.42 -5.94
N TYR A 12 -14.83 15.45 -5.89
CA TYR A 12 -14.04 16.23 -4.92
C TYR A 12 -13.05 17.20 -5.59
N ASP A 13 -13.49 17.83 -6.66
CA ASP A 13 -12.74 18.91 -7.30
C ASP A 13 -12.91 20.22 -6.51
N ARG A 14 -12.18 20.39 -5.40
CA ARG A 14 -12.12 21.67 -4.70
C ARG A 14 -11.09 22.56 -5.40
N VAL A 15 -11.57 23.56 -6.11
CA VAL A 15 -10.72 24.69 -6.51
C VAL A 15 -10.25 25.34 -5.22
N GLY A 16 -8.98 25.15 -4.89
CA GLY A 16 -8.33 25.80 -3.76
C GLY A 16 -8.29 27.33 -3.97
N GLY A 17 -8.00 28.05 -2.90
CA GLY A 17 -7.92 29.51 -2.95
C GLY A 17 -6.84 29.99 -3.91
N SER A 18 -6.97 31.23 -4.32
CA SER A 18 -5.93 31.98 -5.02
C SER A 18 -5.38 33.07 -4.12
N ARG A 19 -4.07 33.29 -4.18
CA ARG A 19 -3.38 34.33 -3.40
C ARG A 19 -2.54 35.18 -4.32
N LEU A 20 -2.59 36.50 -4.14
CA LEU A 20 -1.65 37.40 -4.80
C LEU A 20 -0.24 37.07 -4.34
N THR A 21 0.69 37.04 -5.28
CA THR A 21 2.11 36.95 -5.00
C THR A 21 2.67 38.32 -4.60
N VAL A 22 3.89 38.35 -4.10
CA VAL A 22 4.57 39.64 -3.82
C VAL A 22 4.64 40.51 -5.10
N LEU A 23 4.96 39.90 -6.23
CA LEU A 23 5.00 40.61 -7.52
C LEU A 23 3.62 41.14 -7.91
N GLY A 24 2.57 40.35 -7.79
CA GLY A 24 1.20 40.76 -8.05
C GLY A 24 0.75 41.90 -7.14
N SER A 25 1.15 41.87 -5.88
CA SER A 25 0.85 42.96 -4.94
C SER A 25 1.57 44.25 -5.30
N ILE A 26 2.84 44.17 -5.72
CA ILE A 26 3.63 45.36 -6.15
C ILE A 26 2.97 45.99 -7.38
N VAL A 27 2.64 45.18 -8.40
CA VAL A 27 1.99 45.68 -9.61
C VAL A 27 0.62 46.27 -9.32
N LEU A 28 -0.16 45.63 -8.44
CA LEU A 28 -1.46 46.16 -8.01
C LEU A 28 -1.31 47.51 -7.32
N VAL A 29 -0.36 47.67 -6.41
CA VAL A 29 -0.08 48.93 -5.74
C VAL A 29 0.37 50.00 -6.73
N ALA A 30 1.27 49.64 -7.67
CA ALA A 30 1.70 50.59 -8.74
C ALA A 30 0.53 51.07 -9.57
N VAL A 31 -0.39 50.18 -9.96
CA VAL A 31 -1.62 50.54 -10.69
C VAL A 31 -2.51 51.46 -9.83
N LEU A 32 -2.68 51.18 -8.55
CA LEU A 32 -3.50 52.02 -7.66
C LEU A 32 -2.87 53.39 -7.42
N VAL A 33 -1.58 53.46 -7.18
CA VAL A 33 -0.86 54.73 -6.96
C VAL A 33 -0.95 55.63 -8.19
N GLY A 34 -0.77 55.08 -9.37
CA GLY A 34 -0.92 55.82 -10.59
C GLY A 34 -2.39 56.26 -10.88
N ALA A 35 -3.41 55.50 -10.39
CA ALA A 35 -4.81 55.93 -10.45
C ALA A 35 -5.12 57.16 -9.61
N ILE A 36 -4.49 57.25 -8.45
CA ILE A 36 -4.70 58.31 -7.49
C ILE A 36 -3.92 59.59 -7.87
N ASN A 37 -2.75 59.42 -8.52
CA ASN A 37 -1.86 60.49 -8.91
C ASN A 37 -1.79 60.59 -10.46
N PRO A 38 -2.78 61.16 -11.14
CA PRO A 38 -2.73 61.29 -12.57
C PRO A 38 -1.60 62.26 -12.99
N PRO A 39 -0.85 61.94 -14.07
CA PRO A 39 0.28 62.73 -14.52
C PRO A 39 -0.12 64.08 -15.08
N PRO A 40 0.82 65.06 -15.09
CA PRO A 40 0.58 66.35 -15.71
C PRO A 40 0.31 66.22 -17.21
N ALA A 41 -0.37 67.17 -17.81
CA ALA A 41 -0.98 67.07 -19.14
C ALA A 41 0.01 66.80 -20.29
N THR A 42 1.28 67.13 -20.13
CA THR A 42 2.32 67.06 -21.18
C THR A 42 2.68 65.61 -21.56
N ASP A 43 2.58 64.66 -20.62
CA ASP A 43 3.03 63.29 -20.85
C ASP A 43 1.89 62.25 -20.79
N ARG A 44 0.63 62.76 -20.90
CA ARG A 44 -0.59 61.99 -20.67
C ARG A 44 -0.72 60.76 -21.61
N GLN A 45 -0.30 60.88 -22.86
CA GLN A 45 -0.45 59.77 -23.81
C GLN A 45 0.51 58.60 -23.53
N ILE A 46 1.77 58.89 -23.26
CA ILE A 46 2.78 57.86 -22.99
C ILE A 46 2.46 57.14 -21.67
N LEU A 47 2.10 57.93 -20.66
CA LEU A 47 1.76 57.37 -19.35
C LEU A 47 0.45 56.56 -19.39
N ALA A 48 -0.54 56.96 -20.19
CA ALA A 48 -1.76 56.18 -20.39
C ALA A 48 -1.48 54.83 -21.06
N LEU A 49 -0.54 54.76 -22.01
CA LEU A 49 -0.12 53.52 -22.65
C LEU A 49 0.61 52.60 -21.66
N VAL A 50 1.53 53.13 -20.86
CA VAL A 50 2.22 52.34 -19.78
C VAL A 50 1.21 51.81 -18.80
N TRP A 51 0.25 52.60 -18.43
CA TRP A 51 -0.81 52.25 -17.49
C TRP A 51 -1.74 51.16 -18.04
N ALA A 52 -2.19 51.32 -19.28
CA ALA A 52 -2.98 50.30 -19.99
C ALA A 52 -2.21 48.96 -20.06
N GLY A 53 -0.89 49.05 -20.33
CA GLY A 53 0.00 47.90 -20.31
C GLY A 53 0.04 47.20 -18.93
N LEU A 54 0.24 47.96 -17.84
CA LEU A 54 0.27 47.43 -16.48
C LEU A 54 -1.05 46.76 -16.09
N ILE A 55 -2.19 47.40 -16.41
CA ILE A 55 -3.52 46.84 -16.18
C ILE A 55 -3.70 45.54 -16.95
N THR A 56 -3.31 45.54 -18.24
CA THR A 56 -3.40 44.35 -19.08
C THR A 56 -2.58 43.19 -18.49
N VAL A 57 -1.34 43.45 -18.08
CA VAL A 57 -0.45 42.47 -17.44
C VAL A 57 -1.07 41.96 -16.11
N LEU A 58 -1.63 42.83 -15.30
CA LEU A 58 -2.30 42.46 -14.04
C LEU A 58 -3.52 41.56 -14.31
N VAL A 59 -4.37 41.93 -15.26
CA VAL A 59 -5.60 41.20 -15.63
C VAL A 59 -5.24 39.82 -16.19
N VAL A 60 -4.37 39.79 -17.21
CA VAL A 60 -3.94 38.51 -17.83
C VAL A 60 -3.20 37.64 -16.83
N GLY A 61 -2.28 38.22 -16.05
CA GLY A 61 -1.50 37.49 -15.03
C GLY A 61 -2.32 36.97 -13.86
N SER A 62 -3.50 37.56 -13.62
CA SER A 62 -4.41 37.09 -12.56
C SER A 62 -5.44 36.08 -13.06
N ILE A 63 -5.99 36.30 -14.26
CA ILE A 63 -7.06 35.46 -14.83
C ILE A 63 -6.47 34.12 -15.35
N TRP A 64 -5.32 34.19 -16.03
CA TRP A 64 -4.73 33.00 -16.65
C TRP A 64 -4.46 31.85 -15.69
N PRO A 65 -3.82 32.02 -14.52
CA PRO A 65 -3.59 30.93 -13.56
C PRO A 65 -4.88 30.29 -13.08
N LEU A 66 -5.96 31.06 -12.91
CA LEU A 66 -7.28 30.55 -12.51
C LEU A 66 -7.88 29.60 -13.55
N ILE A 67 -7.78 29.99 -14.84
CA ILE A 67 -8.29 29.17 -15.95
C ILE A 67 -7.39 27.96 -16.16
N ALA A 68 -6.08 28.17 -16.13
CA ALA A 68 -5.09 27.12 -16.36
C ALA A 68 -5.23 25.98 -15.36
N VAL A 69 -5.31 26.30 -14.05
CA VAL A 69 -5.40 25.29 -12.99
C VAL A 69 -6.70 24.47 -13.08
N ARG A 70 -7.79 25.05 -13.58
CA ARG A 70 -9.08 24.35 -13.77
C ARG A 70 -9.04 23.32 -14.90
N ARG A 71 -8.13 23.46 -15.86
CA ARG A 71 -8.01 22.60 -17.04
C ARG A 71 -6.89 21.56 -16.92
N VAL A 72 -6.27 21.47 -15.76
CA VAL A 72 -5.23 20.47 -15.49
C VAL A 72 -5.88 19.12 -15.28
N ALA A 73 -5.32 18.09 -15.93
CA ALA A 73 -5.57 16.70 -15.61
C ALA A 73 -4.26 16.05 -15.18
N VAL A 74 -4.35 15.21 -14.16
CA VAL A 74 -3.23 14.45 -13.61
C VAL A 74 -3.52 12.98 -13.83
N THR A 75 -2.59 12.26 -14.45
CA THR A 75 -2.61 10.82 -14.56
C THR A 75 -1.43 10.26 -13.81
N VAL A 76 -1.64 9.13 -13.13
CA VAL A 76 -0.66 8.52 -12.24
C VAL A 76 -0.41 7.08 -12.62
N ARG A 77 0.86 6.68 -12.59
CA ARG A 77 1.27 5.28 -12.67
C ARG A 77 2.04 4.93 -11.40
N SER A 78 1.73 3.81 -10.82
CA SER A 78 2.31 3.32 -9.56
C SER A 78 2.49 1.81 -9.64
N PRO A 79 3.41 1.21 -8.88
CA PRO A 79 3.44 -0.23 -8.67
C PRO A 79 2.12 -0.73 -8.05
N ARG A 80 1.79 -2.01 -8.29
CA ARG A 80 0.60 -2.63 -7.72
C ARG A 80 0.75 -2.97 -6.25
N ASP A 81 1.98 -3.23 -5.83
CA ASP A 81 2.31 -3.70 -4.49
C ASP A 81 3.27 -2.75 -3.81
N ALA A 82 3.02 -2.47 -2.55
CA ALA A 82 3.90 -1.68 -1.69
C ALA A 82 3.85 -2.21 -0.25
N THR A 83 4.80 -1.79 0.57
CA THR A 83 4.83 -2.10 2.01
C THR A 83 4.76 -0.81 2.81
N VAL A 84 4.07 -0.83 3.94
CA VAL A 84 4.01 0.33 4.85
C VAL A 84 5.41 0.79 5.24
N GLY A 85 5.67 2.09 5.07
CA GLY A 85 6.95 2.74 5.33
C GLY A 85 7.91 2.76 4.15
N ASP A 86 7.55 2.17 3.01
CA ASP A 86 8.38 2.23 1.81
C ASP A 86 8.10 3.52 1.01
N GLN A 87 9.15 4.03 0.37
CA GLN A 87 9.07 5.10 -0.62
C GLN A 87 8.71 4.47 -1.97
N VAL A 88 7.49 4.66 -2.41
CA VAL A 88 6.95 4.11 -3.65
C VAL A 88 7.19 5.08 -4.78
N PRO A 89 7.92 4.69 -5.86
CA PRO A 89 8.07 5.55 -7.02
C PRO A 89 6.74 5.66 -7.77
N ILE A 90 6.24 6.88 -7.93
CA ILE A 90 5.05 7.18 -8.74
C ILE A 90 5.44 8.08 -9.90
N GLU A 91 4.97 7.74 -11.09
CA GLU A 91 5.08 8.57 -12.27
C GLU A 91 3.82 9.41 -12.40
N VAL A 92 3.99 10.71 -12.54
CA VAL A 92 2.89 11.66 -12.61
C VAL A 92 2.98 12.41 -13.94
N ASP A 93 1.96 12.26 -14.76
CA ASP A 93 1.83 13.01 -16.01
C ASP A 93 0.84 14.15 -15.81
N VAL A 94 1.30 15.37 -15.98
CA VAL A 94 0.47 16.55 -15.87
C VAL A 94 0.13 17.04 -17.27
N THR A 95 -1.15 16.97 -17.64
CA THR A 95 -1.66 17.40 -18.93
C THR A 95 -2.51 18.66 -18.77
N GLY A 96 -2.39 19.57 -19.74
CA GLY A 96 -3.13 20.84 -19.75
C GLY A 96 -2.29 21.99 -20.30
N ARG A 97 -2.94 23.12 -20.61
CA ARG A 97 -2.25 24.37 -21.00
C ARG A 97 -1.79 25.14 -19.75
N ILE A 98 -0.99 24.47 -18.93
CA ILE A 98 -0.36 25.05 -17.75
C ILE A 98 1.14 25.16 -18.08
N GLY A 99 1.74 26.27 -17.80
CA GLY A 99 3.19 26.41 -17.92
C GLY A 99 3.93 25.57 -16.86
N ALA A 100 4.87 26.16 -16.15
CA ALA A 100 5.43 25.50 -14.99
C ALA A 100 4.39 25.40 -13.87
N CYS A 101 4.24 24.21 -13.29
CA CYS A 101 3.43 23.98 -12.11
C CYS A 101 4.22 23.19 -11.05
N GLU A 102 3.76 23.27 -9.84
CA GLU A 102 4.28 22.46 -8.75
C GLU A 102 3.17 21.53 -8.27
N ILE A 103 3.53 20.28 -8.00
CA ILE A 103 2.64 19.23 -7.56
C ILE A 103 3.18 18.60 -6.28
N ARG A 104 2.30 18.23 -5.37
CA ARG A 104 2.62 17.41 -4.20
C ARG A 104 1.51 16.40 -3.93
N ALA A 105 1.87 15.26 -3.39
CA ALA A 105 0.91 14.33 -2.82
C ALA A 105 0.37 14.87 -1.48
N LEU A 106 -0.88 14.56 -1.14
CA LEU A 106 -1.53 15.04 0.08
C LEU A 106 -1.65 13.96 1.17
N ASP A 107 -1.70 12.70 0.82
CA ASP A 107 -1.88 11.60 1.77
C ASP A 107 -0.76 10.54 1.64
N PRO A 108 0.27 10.63 2.46
CA PRO A 108 0.70 11.73 3.31
C PRO A 108 1.20 12.93 2.51
N THR A 109 1.23 14.11 3.15
CA THR A 109 1.69 15.34 2.51
C THR A 109 3.19 15.25 2.22
N GLY A 110 3.52 15.19 0.93
CA GLY A 110 4.89 15.13 0.43
C GLY A 110 5.48 16.50 0.10
N PRO A 111 6.74 16.53 -0.34
CA PRO A 111 7.41 17.73 -0.82
C PRO A 111 6.79 18.23 -2.15
N TRP A 112 7.05 19.49 -2.46
CA TRP A 112 6.67 20.07 -3.75
C TRP A 112 7.66 19.65 -4.84
N HIS A 113 7.14 19.17 -5.95
CA HIS A 113 7.89 18.83 -7.15
C HIS A 113 7.49 19.76 -8.29
N ARG A 114 8.47 20.33 -8.98
CA ARG A 114 8.20 21.16 -10.15
C ARG A 114 8.07 20.28 -11.40
N VAL A 115 6.96 20.44 -12.10
CA VAL A 115 6.65 19.70 -13.32
C VAL A 115 6.27 20.73 -14.40
N GLY A 116 6.81 20.56 -15.61
CA GLY A 116 6.37 21.34 -16.76
C GLY A 116 5.01 20.89 -17.26
N GLY A 117 4.20 21.81 -17.81
CA GLY A 117 2.94 21.42 -18.44
C GLY A 117 3.20 20.53 -19.66
N GLY A 118 2.59 19.34 -19.68
CA GLY A 118 2.82 18.33 -20.72
C GLY A 118 4.05 17.45 -20.50
N ALA A 119 4.67 17.50 -19.32
CA ALA A 119 5.79 16.66 -18.97
C ALA A 119 5.40 15.62 -17.91
N SER A 120 6.05 14.47 -17.96
CA SER A 120 6.03 13.46 -16.91
C SER A 120 7.09 13.78 -15.85
N GLY A 121 6.73 13.57 -14.61
CA GLY A 121 7.63 13.65 -13.46
C GLY A 121 7.60 12.37 -12.64
N SER A 122 8.73 11.97 -12.08
CA SER A 122 8.79 10.91 -11.09
C SER A 122 8.91 11.52 -9.70
N MET A 123 8.14 11.01 -8.76
CA MET A 123 8.20 11.41 -7.35
C MET A 123 8.12 10.21 -6.44
N GLN A 124 8.66 10.34 -5.23
CA GLN A 124 8.55 9.32 -4.20
C GLN A 124 7.33 9.61 -3.33
N HIS A 125 6.49 8.61 -3.13
CA HIS A 125 5.33 8.68 -2.27
C HIS A 125 5.48 7.70 -1.12
N LEU A 126 5.31 8.18 0.11
CA LEU A 126 5.41 7.33 1.29
C LEU A 126 4.11 6.52 1.45
N ALA A 127 4.22 5.20 1.48
CA ALA A 127 3.12 4.32 1.86
C ALA A 127 2.97 4.34 3.39
N ASP A 128 2.17 5.26 3.92
CA ASP A 128 2.06 5.53 5.36
C ASP A 128 1.13 4.57 6.11
N ARG A 129 0.23 3.90 5.39
CA ARG A 129 -0.78 3.02 5.98
C ARG A 129 -1.10 1.82 5.09
N ARG A 130 -1.44 0.71 5.73
CA ARG A 130 -1.93 -0.51 5.09
C ARG A 130 -3.31 -0.28 4.46
N GLY A 131 -3.55 -0.91 3.35
CA GLY A 131 -4.85 -0.87 2.70
C GLY A 131 -4.81 -1.09 1.20
N VAL A 132 -5.97 -0.91 0.58
CA VAL A 132 -6.14 -0.97 -0.87
C VAL A 132 -6.53 0.41 -1.35
N PHE A 133 -5.73 0.97 -2.24
CA PHE A 133 -5.90 2.33 -2.74
C PHE A 133 -6.10 2.31 -4.25
N ARG A 134 -7.00 3.12 -4.74
CA ARG A 134 -7.25 3.32 -6.16
C ARG A 134 -6.97 4.75 -6.60
N VAL A 135 -7.02 5.67 -5.66
CA VAL A 135 -6.93 7.10 -5.90
C VAL A 135 -5.83 7.69 -5.05
N VAL A 136 -5.03 8.56 -5.64
CA VAL A 136 -4.04 9.38 -4.94
C VAL A 136 -4.46 10.84 -5.07
N ARG A 137 -4.41 11.60 -3.97
CA ARG A 137 -4.75 13.01 -3.96
C ARG A 137 -3.50 13.87 -4.15
N PHE A 138 -3.58 14.80 -5.07
CA PHE A 138 -2.52 15.77 -5.37
C PHE A 138 -3.01 17.19 -5.21
N GLU A 139 -2.14 18.05 -4.71
CA GLU A 139 -2.31 19.48 -4.81
C GLU A 139 -1.40 20.00 -5.93
N VAL A 140 -2.00 20.68 -6.89
CA VAL A 140 -1.31 21.34 -8.01
C VAL A 140 -1.41 22.82 -7.81
N ARG A 141 -0.29 23.54 -7.89
CA ARG A 141 -0.25 25.00 -7.86
C ARG A 141 0.51 25.56 -9.05
N THR A 142 0.08 26.73 -9.51
CA THR A 142 0.78 27.47 -10.56
C THR A 142 0.75 28.96 -10.30
N THR A 143 1.81 29.61 -10.71
CA THR A 143 1.92 31.08 -10.76
C THR A 143 2.12 31.56 -12.20
N ALA A 144 2.18 30.63 -13.16
CA ALA A 144 2.42 30.94 -14.57
C ALA A 144 1.20 31.67 -15.20
N PRO A 145 1.44 32.55 -16.21
CA PRO A 145 2.73 32.85 -16.83
C PRO A 145 3.53 33.95 -16.14
N LEU A 146 2.88 34.91 -15.51
CA LEU A 146 3.50 36.16 -15.06
C LEU A 146 3.83 36.18 -13.55
N GLY A 147 3.51 35.15 -12.81
CA GLY A 147 3.80 35.07 -11.40
C GLY A 147 2.98 36.04 -10.51
N MET A 148 1.88 36.60 -11.00
CA MET A 148 1.07 37.59 -10.28
C MET A 148 0.12 36.97 -9.27
N LEU A 149 -0.47 35.85 -9.62
CA LEU A 149 -1.43 35.12 -8.81
C LEU A 149 -0.99 33.66 -8.67
N ALA A 150 -0.93 33.17 -7.44
CA ALA A 150 -0.77 31.76 -7.15
C ALA A 150 -2.15 31.12 -7.05
N SER A 151 -2.45 30.18 -7.93
CA SER A 151 -3.68 29.41 -7.91
C SER A 151 -3.36 27.95 -7.62
N HIS A 152 -4.17 27.30 -6.77
CA HIS A 152 -4.00 25.90 -6.42
C HIS A 152 -5.33 25.14 -6.52
N ARG A 153 -5.22 23.83 -6.76
CA ARG A 153 -6.35 22.91 -6.87
C ARG A 153 -5.95 21.55 -6.36
N VAL A 154 -6.87 20.91 -5.63
CA VAL A 154 -6.75 19.51 -5.24
C VAL A 154 -7.40 18.64 -6.31
N ILE A 155 -6.68 17.63 -6.75
CA ILE A 155 -7.08 16.70 -7.82
C ILE A 155 -6.95 15.29 -7.28
N GLU A 156 -7.98 14.48 -7.47
CA GLU A 156 -7.94 13.05 -7.25
C GLU A 156 -7.56 12.35 -8.57
N ALA A 157 -6.45 11.66 -8.56
CA ALA A 157 -5.97 10.89 -9.71
C ALA A 157 -6.21 9.40 -9.50
N ASP A 158 -6.95 8.77 -10.41
CA ASP A 158 -7.13 7.31 -10.44
C ASP A 158 -5.85 6.68 -11.00
N VAL A 159 -5.31 5.71 -10.27
CA VAL A 159 -4.09 4.97 -10.65
C VAL A 159 -4.36 3.96 -11.77
N GLY A 160 -5.64 3.67 -12.07
CA GLY A 160 -6.07 2.72 -13.10
C GLY A 160 -6.07 1.26 -12.65
N HIS A 161 -5.55 0.97 -11.48
CA HIS A 161 -5.58 -0.34 -10.82
C HIS A 161 -5.61 -0.17 -9.30
N LEU A 162 -5.81 -1.26 -8.59
CA LEU A 162 -5.71 -1.27 -7.13
C LEU A 162 -4.24 -1.37 -6.72
N VAL A 163 -3.83 -0.49 -5.81
CA VAL A 163 -2.51 -0.53 -5.16
C VAL A 163 -2.70 -1.16 -3.78
N GLU A 164 -2.06 -2.29 -3.55
CA GLU A 164 -2.15 -3.05 -2.32
C GLU A 164 -0.94 -2.76 -1.44
N VAL A 165 -1.17 -2.05 -0.35
CA VAL A 165 -0.12 -1.71 0.62
C VAL A 165 -0.15 -2.73 1.74
N ALA A 166 0.81 -3.65 1.74
CA ALA A 166 0.98 -4.68 2.76
C ALA A 166 1.49 -4.07 4.09
N PRO A 167 1.17 -4.67 5.25
CA PRO A 167 1.81 -4.28 6.49
C PRO A 167 3.31 -4.57 6.44
N ARG A 168 4.11 -3.89 7.25
CA ARG A 168 5.53 -4.21 7.39
C ARG A 168 5.67 -5.44 8.28
N ALA A 169 6.25 -6.53 7.75
CA ALA A 169 6.44 -7.75 8.52
C ALA A 169 7.32 -7.51 9.75
N LEU A 170 6.89 -7.98 10.90
CA LEU A 170 7.72 -8.08 12.10
C LEU A 170 8.56 -9.36 12.03
N ALA A 171 9.80 -9.31 12.52
CA ALA A 171 10.59 -10.50 12.72
C ALA A 171 9.94 -11.33 13.86
N VAL A 172 9.58 -12.56 13.57
CA VAL A 172 8.94 -13.48 14.51
C VAL A 172 9.76 -14.77 14.54
N GLU A 173 10.20 -15.17 15.72
CA GLU A 173 10.64 -16.54 15.92
C GLU A 173 9.40 -17.43 15.92
N TRP A 174 9.21 -18.12 14.81
CA TRP A 174 8.05 -18.97 14.62
C TRP A 174 8.41 -20.43 14.81
N VAL A 175 7.78 -21.04 15.80
CA VAL A 175 7.82 -22.49 15.96
C VAL A 175 6.53 -23.04 15.37
N PRO A 176 6.57 -23.85 14.30
CA PRO A 176 5.37 -24.47 13.75
C PRO A 176 4.62 -25.21 14.85
N ALA A 177 3.32 -24.95 14.99
CA ALA A 177 2.49 -25.76 15.88
C ALA A 177 2.50 -27.19 15.33
N ALA A 178 2.88 -28.15 16.16
CA ALA A 178 2.69 -29.56 15.82
C ALA A 178 1.19 -29.82 15.67
N ALA A 179 0.83 -30.65 14.68
CA ALA A 179 -0.55 -31.12 14.62
C ALA A 179 -0.93 -31.73 15.96
N PRO A 180 -2.14 -31.47 16.51
CA PRO A 180 -2.59 -32.12 17.72
C PRO A 180 -2.49 -33.62 17.50
N LEU A 181 -1.62 -34.27 18.22
CA LEU A 181 -1.63 -35.70 18.31
C LEU A 181 -2.86 -36.05 19.14
N ASP A 182 -3.97 -36.31 18.48
CA ASP A 182 -5.15 -36.84 19.13
C ASP A 182 -4.75 -38.25 19.65
N ASN A 183 -4.68 -38.40 20.94
CA ASN A 183 -4.20 -39.62 21.63
C ASN A 183 -5.17 -40.81 21.47
N GLY A 184 -5.97 -40.83 20.44
CA GLY A 184 -6.96 -41.84 20.18
C GLY A 184 -7.10 -42.14 18.70
N THR A 185 -6.55 -43.26 18.29
CA THR A 185 -6.97 -44.03 17.12
C THR A 185 -6.80 -43.33 15.77
N ASP A 186 -5.62 -43.47 15.16
CA ASP A 186 -5.59 -43.92 13.77
C ASP A 186 -4.14 -44.04 13.29
N ASP A 187 -3.57 -45.22 13.49
CA ASP A 187 -2.32 -45.66 12.80
C ASP A 187 -2.44 -45.45 11.27
N ALA A 188 -3.64 -45.47 10.71
CA ALA A 188 -3.91 -45.22 9.30
C ALA A 188 -3.72 -43.76 8.89
N ALA A 189 -4.04 -42.79 9.75
CA ALA A 189 -3.83 -41.37 9.48
C ALA A 189 -2.35 -40.99 9.59
N LEU A 190 -1.61 -41.55 10.52
CA LEU A 190 -0.15 -41.41 10.64
C LEU A 190 0.59 -41.99 9.42
N ALA A 191 0.15 -43.15 8.93
CA ALA A 191 0.71 -43.76 7.71
C ALA A 191 0.43 -42.94 6.43
N ALA A 192 -0.75 -42.29 6.34
CA ALA A 192 -1.12 -41.43 5.25
C ALA A 192 -0.28 -40.13 5.21
N LEU A 193 0.32 -39.72 6.33
CA LEU A 193 1.13 -38.53 6.49
C LEU A 193 2.63 -38.74 6.25
N GLY A 194 3.04 -39.90 5.78
CA GLY A 194 4.45 -40.20 5.48
C GLY A 194 5.31 -40.52 6.70
N GLY A 195 4.70 -40.89 7.82
CA GLY A 195 5.38 -41.27 9.10
C GLY A 195 6.13 -42.60 9.08
N ASP A 196 6.36 -43.23 7.90
CA ASP A 196 7.07 -44.48 7.74
C ASP A 196 8.60 -44.32 7.51
N LEU A 197 9.08 -43.05 7.46
CA LEU A 197 10.51 -42.82 7.33
C LEU A 197 11.22 -43.12 8.67
N VAL A 198 12.03 -44.16 8.68
CA VAL A 198 12.85 -44.54 9.83
C VAL A 198 14.03 -43.60 9.94
N ARG A 199 14.02 -42.71 10.93
CA ARG A 199 15.12 -41.81 11.25
C ARG A 199 16.34 -42.51 11.83
N SER A 200 16.09 -43.39 12.74
CA SER A 200 17.14 -44.15 13.44
C SER A 200 16.57 -45.43 14.04
N VAL A 201 17.46 -46.26 14.59
CA VAL A 201 17.08 -47.41 15.41
C VAL A 201 17.75 -47.28 16.76
N ARG A 202 17.01 -47.59 17.84
CA ARG A 202 17.53 -47.56 19.22
C ARG A 202 17.19 -48.85 19.95
N PRO A 203 17.90 -49.15 21.04
CA PRO A 203 17.54 -50.30 21.90
C PRO A 203 16.11 -50.14 22.46
N TYR A 204 15.40 -51.24 22.56
CA TYR A 204 14.07 -51.32 23.14
C TYR A 204 14.08 -50.91 24.62
N VAL A 205 13.11 -50.09 25.01
CA VAL A 205 12.84 -49.76 26.40
C VAL A 205 11.46 -50.32 26.78
N PRO A 206 11.29 -50.92 28.00
CA PRO A 206 9.98 -51.41 28.42
C PRO A 206 8.90 -50.34 28.29
N GLY A 207 7.85 -50.66 27.52
CA GLY A 207 6.78 -49.71 27.16
C GLY A 207 6.76 -49.28 25.70
N ASP A 208 7.81 -49.55 24.93
CA ASP A 208 7.81 -49.29 23.49
C ASP A 208 6.82 -50.21 22.76
N PRO A 209 6.09 -49.69 21.75
CA PRO A 209 5.14 -50.48 21.00
C PRO A 209 5.79 -51.58 20.18
N ALA A 210 5.26 -52.81 20.29
CA ALA A 210 5.84 -53.99 19.64
C ALA A 210 5.89 -53.92 18.11
N HIS A 211 4.99 -53.14 17.47
CA HIS A 211 4.97 -52.95 16.02
C HIS A 211 6.15 -52.12 15.51
N LEU A 212 6.82 -51.35 16.36
CA LEU A 212 8.02 -50.61 16.02
C LEU A 212 9.31 -51.44 16.10
N VAL A 213 9.26 -52.70 16.52
CA VAL A 213 10.44 -53.56 16.60
C VAL A 213 11.00 -53.78 15.17
N HIS A 214 12.30 -53.48 15.02
CA HIS A 214 13.02 -53.71 13.77
C HIS A 214 13.64 -55.10 13.77
N TRP A 215 12.89 -56.08 13.34
CA TRP A 215 13.26 -57.49 13.40
C TRP A 215 14.61 -57.82 12.75
N PRO A 216 14.96 -57.23 11.56
CA PRO A 216 16.28 -57.53 10.95
C PRO A 216 17.46 -57.06 11.81
N SER A 217 17.36 -55.92 12.48
CA SER A 217 18.40 -55.45 13.39
C SER A 217 18.42 -56.27 14.70
N THR A 218 17.26 -56.58 15.25
CA THR A 218 17.11 -57.41 16.42
C THR A 218 17.76 -58.82 16.19
N ALA A 219 17.50 -59.43 15.03
CA ALA A 219 18.11 -60.74 14.69
C ALA A 219 19.64 -60.67 14.55
N ARG A 220 20.17 -59.56 14.13
CA ARG A 220 21.62 -59.38 13.95
C ARG A 220 22.33 -59.04 15.25
N THR A 221 21.73 -58.26 16.14
CA THR A 221 22.34 -57.80 17.38
C THR A 221 22.02 -58.67 18.58
N GLY A 222 21.01 -59.53 18.49
CA GLY A 222 20.53 -60.38 19.62
C GLY A 222 19.78 -59.59 20.68
N THR A 223 19.59 -58.28 20.54
CA THR A 223 18.85 -57.42 21.46
C THR A 223 17.71 -56.76 20.74
N LEU A 224 16.55 -56.56 21.43
CA LEU A 224 15.41 -55.89 20.84
C LEU A 224 15.76 -54.45 20.45
N VAL A 225 15.53 -54.12 19.18
CA VAL A 225 15.78 -52.80 18.60
C VAL A 225 14.48 -52.27 18.05
N VAL A 226 14.15 -51.00 18.32
CA VAL A 226 12.95 -50.29 17.82
C VAL A 226 13.34 -49.26 16.76
N ARG A 227 12.45 -49.08 15.79
CA ARG A 227 12.52 -47.98 14.83
C ARG A 227 12.10 -46.69 15.50
N GLU A 228 12.89 -45.68 15.33
CA GLU A 228 12.53 -44.31 15.67
C GLU A 228 12.06 -43.63 14.39
N LEU A 229 10.76 -43.40 14.31
CA LEU A 229 10.15 -42.78 13.14
C LEU A 229 10.44 -41.30 13.11
N GLU A 230 10.59 -40.74 11.90
CA GLU A 230 10.66 -39.29 11.73
C GLU A 230 9.28 -38.71 12.05
N PRO A 231 9.18 -37.66 12.89
CA PRO A 231 7.90 -37.04 13.14
C PRO A 231 7.30 -36.57 11.80
N PRO A 232 5.99 -36.74 11.56
CA PRO A 232 5.35 -36.33 10.35
C PRO A 232 5.63 -34.85 10.11
N ALA A 233 6.04 -34.51 8.87
CA ALA A 233 6.22 -33.13 8.49
C ALA A 233 4.89 -32.38 8.72
N PRO A 234 4.92 -31.16 9.24
CA PRO A 234 3.70 -30.40 9.45
C PRO A 234 2.97 -30.24 8.11
N ILE A 235 1.74 -30.74 8.05
CA ILE A 235 0.91 -30.74 6.83
C ILE A 235 0.68 -29.33 6.31
N GLY A 236 0.64 -28.40 7.24
CA GLY A 236 0.42 -26.98 6.99
C GLY A 236 -0.01 -26.27 8.25
N GLN A 237 -0.18 -24.96 8.16
CA GLN A 237 -0.61 -24.13 9.27
C GLN A 237 -1.71 -23.16 8.84
N ALA A 238 -2.75 -23.04 9.68
CA ALA A 238 -3.79 -22.05 9.51
C ALA A 238 -3.53 -20.87 10.44
N LEU A 239 -3.39 -19.66 9.88
CA LEU A 239 -3.31 -18.42 10.63
C LEU A 239 -4.67 -17.71 10.55
N VAL A 240 -5.32 -17.55 11.70
CA VAL A 240 -6.57 -16.81 11.84
C VAL A 240 -6.21 -15.40 12.33
N VAL A 241 -6.48 -14.40 11.50
CA VAL A 241 -6.16 -13.00 11.81
C VAL A 241 -7.44 -12.25 12.15
N ASP A 242 -7.66 -12.06 13.45
CA ASP A 242 -8.79 -11.30 13.97
C ASP A 242 -8.35 -9.89 14.35
N LEU A 243 -8.82 -8.91 13.61
CA LEU A 243 -8.49 -7.49 13.81
C LEU A 243 -9.57 -6.73 14.57
N ARG A 244 -10.60 -7.43 15.09
CA ARG A 244 -11.65 -6.81 15.89
C ARG A 244 -11.11 -6.40 17.25
N ASP A 245 -11.71 -5.40 17.84
CA ASP A 245 -11.47 -4.93 19.20
C ASP A 245 -10.02 -4.53 19.56
N LEU A 246 -9.11 -4.53 18.59
CA LEU A 246 -7.70 -4.21 18.78
C LEU A 246 -7.39 -2.70 18.75
N GLY A 247 -8.32 -1.86 18.35
CA GLY A 247 -8.11 -0.42 18.26
C GLY A 247 -6.85 -0.04 17.47
N ALA A 248 -5.86 0.53 18.17
CA ALA A 248 -4.58 0.93 17.57
C ALA A 248 -3.65 -0.26 17.27
N ASP A 249 -3.79 -1.38 17.98
CA ASP A 249 -2.91 -2.56 17.84
C ASP A 249 -3.21 -3.41 16.60
N LYS A 250 -4.29 -3.13 15.87
CA LYS A 250 -4.67 -3.86 14.65
C LYS A 250 -3.56 -3.88 13.58
N GLU A 251 -2.81 -2.79 13.44
CA GLU A 251 -1.73 -2.70 12.48
C GLU A 251 -0.51 -3.52 12.93
N ARG A 252 -0.26 -3.57 14.24
CA ARG A 252 0.77 -4.43 14.82
C ARG A 252 0.41 -5.91 14.68
N ALA A 253 -0.85 -6.29 14.90
CA ALA A 253 -1.35 -7.64 14.68
C ALA A 253 -1.20 -8.07 13.22
N ALA A 254 -1.57 -7.21 12.26
CA ALA A 254 -1.39 -7.47 10.84
C ALA A 254 0.10 -7.62 10.46
N SER A 255 0.99 -6.83 11.07
CA SER A 255 2.44 -6.89 10.86
C SER A 255 3.03 -8.18 11.42
N TYR A 256 2.55 -8.61 12.59
CA TYR A 256 2.92 -9.89 13.19
C TYR A 256 2.43 -11.06 12.33
N ALA A 257 1.19 -11.01 11.85
CA ALA A 257 0.61 -12.02 10.97
C ALA A 257 1.42 -12.20 9.67
N LEU A 258 1.89 -11.10 9.07
CA LEU A 258 2.76 -11.19 7.90
C LEU A 258 4.12 -11.80 8.24
N GLY A 259 4.68 -11.48 9.41
CA GLY A 259 5.92 -12.09 9.91
C GLY A 259 5.77 -13.60 10.09
N ALA A 260 4.70 -14.04 10.76
CA ALA A 260 4.37 -15.45 10.96
C ALA A 260 4.15 -16.18 9.61
N ALA A 261 3.38 -15.56 8.69
CA ALA A 261 3.15 -16.12 7.36
C ALA A 261 4.46 -16.32 6.59
N ARG A 262 5.38 -15.36 6.64
CA ARG A 262 6.72 -15.48 6.02
C ARG A 262 7.54 -16.60 6.65
N ALA A 263 7.50 -16.73 7.96
CA ALA A 263 8.24 -17.77 8.66
C ALA A 263 7.73 -19.17 8.30
N VAL A 264 6.40 -19.37 8.28
CA VAL A 264 5.80 -20.64 7.83
C VAL A 264 6.18 -20.99 6.40
N LEU A 265 6.05 -20.02 5.48
CA LEU A 265 6.41 -20.23 4.06
C LEU A 265 7.91 -20.49 3.86
N ALA A 266 8.77 -19.91 4.68
CA ALA A 266 10.23 -20.12 4.63
C ALA A 266 10.63 -21.55 5.02
N THR A 267 9.84 -22.25 5.84
CA THR A 267 10.06 -23.67 6.17
C THR A 267 9.55 -24.63 5.11
N GLY A 268 8.97 -24.12 4.01
CA GLY A 268 8.34 -24.95 2.97
C GLY A 268 6.97 -25.51 3.37
N GLY A 269 6.41 -25.09 4.50
CA GLY A 269 5.08 -25.48 4.97
C GLY A 269 3.96 -24.86 4.14
N GLU A 270 2.83 -25.56 4.03
CA GLU A 270 1.61 -24.98 3.48
C GLU A 270 0.99 -23.98 4.45
N LEU A 271 0.45 -22.88 3.93
CA LEU A 271 -0.18 -21.85 4.73
C LEU A 271 -1.62 -21.59 4.26
N VAL A 272 -2.55 -21.63 5.21
CA VAL A 272 -3.91 -21.10 5.03
C VAL A 272 -4.05 -19.83 5.86
N LEU A 273 -4.48 -18.76 5.21
CA LEU A 273 -4.71 -17.48 5.88
C LEU A 273 -6.23 -17.20 5.95
N CYS A 274 -6.74 -17.11 7.17
CA CYS A 274 -8.12 -16.79 7.47
C CYS A 274 -8.21 -15.31 7.87
N THR A 275 -8.81 -14.49 7.03
CA THR A 275 -8.97 -13.04 7.22
C THR A 275 -10.42 -12.63 7.03
N ALA A 276 -10.77 -11.42 7.44
CA ALA A 276 -11.98 -10.74 6.99
C ALA A 276 -11.61 -9.70 5.94
N GLU A 277 -12.31 -9.65 4.83
CA GLU A 277 -12.18 -8.61 3.81
C GLU A 277 -13.50 -7.84 3.66
N VAL A 278 -13.50 -6.77 2.88
CA VAL A 278 -14.72 -5.96 2.64
C VAL A 278 -15.88 -6.81 2.09
N GLY A 279 -15.58 -7.89 1.36
CA GLY A 279 -16.56 -8.84 0.81
C GLY A 279 -17.02 -9.93 1.79
N GLY A 280 -16.48 -10.00 3.00
CA GLY A 280 -16.80 -11.01 4.01
C GLY A 280 -15.59 -11.81 4.49
N PRO A 281 -15.82 -12.89 5.26
CA PRO A 281 -14.77 -13.78 5.74
C PRO A 281 -14.13 -14.55 4.58
N VAL A 282 -12.82 -14.69 4.58
CA VAL A 282 -12.07 -15.39 3.54
C VAL A 282 -11.06 -16.34 4.14
N THR A 283 -11.10 -17.60 3.71
CA THR A 283 -10.14 -18.66 4.05
C THR A 283 -9.52 -19.17 2.78
N GLU A 284 -8.22 -18.98 2.62
CA GLU A 284 -7.54 -19.32 1.36
C GLU A 284 -6.09 -19.73 1.58
N ARG A 285 -5.60 -20.66 0.76
CA ARG A 285 -4.18 -21.03 0.77
C ARG A 285 -3.33 -19.91 0.18
N VAL A 286 -2.25 -19.61 0.88
CA VAL A 286 -1.25 -18.61 0.48
C VAL A 286 0.02 -19.33 0.05
N ARG A 287 0.50 -18.99 -1.14
CA ARG A 287 1.67 -19.67 -1.74
C ARG A 287 2.96 -18.86 -1.69
N SER A 288 2.83 -17.56 -1.44
CA SER A 288 3.98 -16.67 -1.42
C SER A 288 3.85 -15.57 -0.35
N PRO A 289 4.96 -15.01 0.12
CA PRO A 289 4.94 -13.84 1.00
C PRO A 289 4.21 -12.64 0.40
N LEU A 290 4.22 -12.51 -0.94
CA LEU A 290 3.51 -11.45 -1.65
C LEU A 290 2.00 -11.64 -1.54
N ASP A 291 1.51 -12.89 -1.74
CA ASP A 291 0.08 -13.19 -1.59
C ASP A 291 -0.38 -12.95 -0.15
N ALA A 292 0.42 -13.34 0.84
CA ALA A 292 0.14 -13.03 2.26
C ALA A 292 0.03 -11.51 2.48
N GLY A 293 0.96 -10.73 1.91
CA GLY A 293 0.96 -9.28 1.99
C GLY A 293 -0.30 -8.67 1.39
N ARG A 294 -0.71 -9.11 0.19
CA ARG A 294 -1.94 -8.65 -0.48
C ARG A 294 -3.19 -8.97 0.32
N ARG A 295 -3.28 -10.19 0.85
CA ARG A 295 -4.39 -10.60 1.70
C ARG A 295 -4.50 -9.72 2.95
N LEU A 296 -3.38 -9.50 3.62
CA LEU A 296 -3.34 -8.63 4.80
C LEU A 296 -3.57 -7.16 4.46
N ALA A 297 -3.21 -6.70 3.27
CA ALA A 297 -3.58 -5.36 2.80
C ALA A 297 -5.10 -5.16 2.71
N ARG A 298 -5.83 -6.20 2.29
CA ARG A 298 -7.31 -6.20 2.19
C ARG A 298 -8.03 -6.44 3.52
N ALA A 299 -7.31 -6.96 4.53
CA ALA A 299 -7.91 -7.37 5.80
C ALA A 299 -8.51 -6.19 6.56
N VAL A 300 -9.76 -6.36 7.02
CA VAL A 300 -10.53 -5.39 7.79
C VAL A 300 -10.87 -5.94 9.18
N ALA A 301 -11.29 -5.05 10.09
CA ALA A 301 -11.72 -5.42 11.43
C ALA A 301 -13.15 -6.00 11.39
N ALA A 302 -13.28 -7.25 10.95
CA ALA A 302 -14.53 -8.02 10.91
C ALA A 302 -14.22 -9.47 11.27
N GLN A 303 -15.25 -10.31 11.32
CA GLN A 303 -15.10 -11.73 11.66
C GLN A 303 -14.27 -12.45 10.58
N PRO A 304 -13.13 -13.08 10.94
CA PRO A 304 -12.29 -13.80 10.00
C PRO A 304 -12.97 -15.10 9.53
N GLY A 305 -12.43 -15.68 8.46
CA GLY A 305 -12.85 -16.98 7.95
C GLY A 305 -12.52 -18.11 8.94
N VAL A 306 -13.20 -19.23 8.78
CA VAL A 306 -13.01 -20.43 9.60
C VAL A 306 -11.81 -21.23 9.05
N PRO A 307 -10.88 -21.70 9.90
CA PRO A 307 -9.78 -22.55 9.46
C PRO A 307 -10.30 -23.92 8.99
N PRO A 308 -9.58 -24.63 8.11
CA PRO A 308 -9.92 -25.97 7.70
C PRO A 308 -9.83 -26.95 8.88
N GLU A 309 -10.67 -27.96 8.89
CA GLU A 309 -10.62 -29.03 9.89
C GLU A 309 -9.30 -29.80 9.83
N GLY A 310 -8.77 -30.16 11.00
CA GLY A 310 -7.52 -30.92 11.12
C GLY A 310 -6.23 -30.14 10.92
N TRP A 311 -6.32 -28.83 10.65
CA TRP A 311 -5.12 -27.98 10.55
C TRP A 311 -4.71 -27.40 11.91
N PRO A 312 -3.39 -27.35 12.21
CA PRO A 312 -2.93 -26.59 13.37
C PRO A 312 -3.28 -25.10 13.19
N VAL A 313 -3.98 -24.56 14.18
CA VAL A 313 -4.49 -23.18 14.12
C VAL A 313 -3.70 -22.28 15.05
N VAL A 314 -3.32 -21.12 14.57
CA VAL A 314 -2.79 -20.03 15.37
C VAL A 314 -3.66 -18.80 15.19
N GLU A 315 -4.22 -18.31 16.29
CA GLU A 315 -5.00 -17.07 16.32
C GLU A 315 -4.09 -15.87 16.61
N ILE A 316 -4.22 -14.83 15.81
CA ILE A 316 -3.48 -13.57 15.93
C ILE A 316 -4.48 -12.45 16.07
N GLY A 317 -4.37 -11.69 17.18
CA GLY A 317 -5.22 -10.52 17.42
C GLY A 317 -6.26 -10.70 18.52
N ARG A 318 -6.33 -11.85 19.14
CA ARG A 318 -7.17 -12.10 20.31
C ARG A 318 -6.42 -11.90 21.62
#